data_b817e1a9324106a3c87fa300b6b9896a
#
_entry.id   b817e1a9324106a3c87fa300b6b9896a
#
_cell.length_a   1.000
_cell.length_b   1.000
_cell.length_c   1.000
_cell.angle_alpha   90.00
_cell.angle_beta   90.00
_cell.angle_gamma   90.00
#
_symmetry.space_group_name_H-M   'P 1'
#
loop_
_entity.id
_entity.type
_entity.pdbx_description
1 polymer ?
#
loop_
_entity_poly.entity_id
_entity_poly.type
_entity_poly.pdbx_seq_one_letter_code
_entity_poly.pdbx_strand_id
1 'polypeptide(L)'
;AAMADIISRYKNGKSILFYTWTPNWTVGTLKLGEDIVWIEAPFSETKVVSVPNATKAKLNLGFGVNDIRPAANVDFLKANPKIEKFLKKASIPLSDIAAQNLRMNEGEKSEKAIKKHAEQWIKENQSTFDSWIK
;
A
#
# COMPACT_ATOMS: atom_id res chain seq x y z
N ALA A 1 19.59 2.38 2.16
CA ALA A 1 20.45 3.59 2.31
C ALA A 1 19.62 4.88 2.11
N ALA A 2 18.99 5.12 0.94
CA ALA A 2 18.31 6.40 0.65
C ALA A 2 17.22 6.79 1.65
N MET A 3 16.28 5.89 1.98
CA MET A 3 15.20 6.22 2.94
C MET A 3 15.68 6.52 4.35
N ALA A 4 16.77 5.88 4.81
CA ALA A 4 17.34 6.19 6.11
C ALA A 4 17.89 7.63 6.16
N ASP A 5 18.52 8.09 5.07
CA ASP A 5 19.00 9.48 4.96
C ASP A 5 17.82 10.46 4.94
N ILE A 6 16.77 10.19 4.16
CA ILE A 6 15.56 11.02 4.09
C ILE A 6 14.92 11.17 5.47
N ILE A 7 14.73 10.08 6.20
CA ILE A 7 14.16 10.09 7.56
C ILE A 7 15.08 10.85 8.53
N SER A 8 16.40 10.67 8.43
CA SER A 8 17.37 11.40 9.24
C SER A 8 17.31 12.90 8.98
N ARG A 9 17.25 13.31 7.71
CA ARG A 9 17.11 14.72 7.32
C ARG A 9 15.82 15.33 7.87
N TYR A 10 14.70 14.64 7.72
CA TYR A 10 13.42 15.08 8.25
C TYR A 10 13.48 15.30 9.77
N LYS A 11 13.99 14.31 10.53
CA LYS A 11 14.16 14.41 11.99
C LYS A 11 15.05 15.56 12.43
N ASN A 12 15.96 15.99 11.57
CA ASN A 12 16.85 17.15 11.80
C ASN A 12 16.27 18.48 11.25
N GLY A 13 14.96 18.53 10.93
CA GLY A 13 14.28 19.73 10.43
C GLY A 13 14.73 20.19 9.06
N LYS A 14 15.35 19.31 8.25
CA LYS A 14 15.79 19.62 6.89
C LYS A 14 14.70 19.29 5.90
N SER A 15 14.58 20.11 4.85
CA SER A 15 13.68 19.82 3.73
C SER A 15 14.03 18.50 3.05
N ILE A 16 12.99 17.73 2.70
CA ILE A 16 13.12 16.47 1.98
C ILE A 16 12.25 16.48 0.72
N LEU A 17 12.72 15.80 -0.31
CA LEU A 17 11.98 15.48 -1.52
C LEU A 17 12.38 14.07 -1.94
N PHE A 18 11.40 13.19 -2.17
CA PHE A 18 11.68 11.81 -2.54
C PHE A 18 10.50 11.17 -3.29
N TYR A 19 10.81 10.10 -4.00
CA TYR A 19 9.81 9.26 -4.66
C TYR A 19 9.31 8.17 -3.71
N THR A 20 8.01 8.00 -3.66
CA THR A 20 7.37 6.88 -2.98
C THR A 20 6.01 6.57 -3.62
N TRP A 21 5.35 5.53 -3.15
CA TRP A 21 4.02 5.11 -3.61
C TRP A 21 3.20 4.58 -2.43
N THR A 22 1.92 4.38 -2.65
CA THR A 22 1.05 3.66 -1.71
C THR A 22 0.52 2.39 -2.36
N PRO A 23 0.46 1.25 -1.61
CA PRO A 23 0.83 1.09 -0.20
C PRO A 23 2.34 0.87 -0.01
N ASN A 24 2.95 1.57 0.95
CA ASN A 24 4.37 1.42 1.29
C ASN A 24 4.61 1.79 2.76
N TRP A 25 5.61 1.19 3.41
CA TRP A 25 5.96 1.48 4.80
C TRP A 25 6.44 2.93 5.02
N THR A 26 6.98 3.57 3.99
CA THR A 26 7.50 4.95 4.08
C THR A 26 6.41 5.96 4.42
N VAL A 27 5.20 5.78 3.90
CA VAL A 27 4.03 6.63 4.22
C VAL A 27 3.41 6.33 5.58
N GLY A 28 3.80 5.23 6.22
CA GLY A 28 3.49 4.95 7.62
C GLY A 28 4.47 5.61 8.58
N THR A 29 5.75 5.74 8.17
CA THR A 29 6.81 6.39 8.96
C THR A 29 6.77 7.91 8.82
N LEU A 30 6.54 8.42 7.61
CA LEU A 30 6.33 9.83 7.30
C LEU A 30 4.87 9.99 6.86
N LYS A 31 4.03 10.46 7.75
CA LYS A 31 2.58 10.47 7.59
C LYS A 31 2.12 11.49 6.56
N LEU A 32 1.33 11.03 5.60
CA LEU A 32 0.72 11.90 4.60
C LEU A 32 -0.25 12.89 5.25
N GLY A 33 -0.08 14.17 4.93
CA GLY A 33 -0.88 15.26 5.47
C GLY A 33 -0.37 15.84 6.80
N GLU A 34 0.54 15.15 7.49
CA GLU A 34 1.21 15.63 8.71
C GLU A 34 2.68 15.97 8.42
N ASP A 35 3.45 14.97 8.01
CA ASP A 35 4.90 15.08 7.80
C ASP A 35 5.26 15.40 6.35
N ILE A 36 4.49 14.87 5.41
CA ILE A 36 4.73 14.99 3.97
C ILE A 36 3.41 15.20 3.22
N VAL A 37 3.51 15.74 2.02
CA VAL A 37 2.38 15.92 1.08
C VAL A 37 2.78 15.47 -0.32
N TRP A 38 1.79 15.05 -1.11
CA TRP A 38 1.99 14.82 -2.54
C TRP A 38 2.15 16.13 -3.28
N ILE A 39 3.10 16.20 -4.20
CA ILE A 39 3.33 17.36 -5.07
C ILE A 39 3.09 16.99 -6.54
N GLU A 40 2.85 18.01 -7.34
CA GLU A 40 2.63 17.86 -8.78
C GLU A 40 3.93 17.62 -9.54
N ALA A 41 3.88 16.71 -10.54
CA ALA A 41 4.92 16.52 -11.54
C ALA A 41 4.47 17.11 -12.90
N PRO A 42 4.62 18.40 -13.11
CA PRO A 42 3.97 19.15 -14.20
C PRO A 42 4.43 18.75 -15.60
N PHE A 43 5.57 18.07 -15.71
CA PHE A 43 6.14 17.65 -17.00
C PHE A 43 5.74 16.23 -17.41
N SER A 44 4.85 15.58 -16.66
CA SER A 44 4.37 14.24 -16.99
C SER A 44 3.14 14.29 -17.88
N GLU A 45 3.04 13.36 -18.83
CA GLU A 45 1.86 13.14 -19.68
C GLU A 45 0.72 12.38 -18.95
N THR A 46 0.93 12.03 -17.69
CA THR A 46 -0.04 11.28 -16.89
C THR A 46 -1.28 12.13 -16.61
N LYS A 47 -2.44 11.45 -16.56
CA LYS A 47 -3.70 12.13 -16.25
C LYS A 47 -3.72 12.66 -14.82
N VAL A 48 -4.32 13.84 -14.65
CA VAL A 48 -4.62 14.42 -13.34
C VAL A 48 -5.58 13.52 -12.58
N VAL A 49 -5.27 13.24 -11.32
CA VAL A 49 -6.10 12.42 -10.44
C VAL A 49 -6.45 13.16 -9.15
N SER A 50 -7.55 12.78 -8.52
CA SER A 50 -7.89 13.28 -7.19
C SER A 50 -7.07 12.54 -6.14
N VAL A 51 -6.34 13.26 -5.31
CA VAL A 51 -5.40 12.70 -4.34
C VAL A 51 -5.62 13.33 -2.98
N PRO A 52 -5.90 12.57 -1.94
CA PRO A 52 -5.94 13.10 -0.58
C PRO A 52 -4.55 13.52 -0.11
N ASN A 53 -4.50 14.47 0.80
CA ASN A 53 -3.26 14.95 1.42
C ASN A 53 -2.21 15.45 0.39
N ALA A 54 -2.68 16.18 -0.60
CA ALA A 54 -1.85 16.78 -1.64
C ALA A 54 -1.91 18.33 -1.59
N THR A 55 -0.96 18.98 -2.24
CA THR A 55 -0.92 20.46 -2.32
C THR A 55 -2.09 21.07 -3.10
N LYS A 56 -2.76 20.28 -3.94
CA LYS A 56 -3.98 20.63 -4.70
C LYS A 56 -4.95 19.45 -4.69
N ALA A 57 -6.25 19.72 -4.83
CA ALA A 57 -7.29 18.68 -4.84
C ALA A 57 -7.16 17.67 -6.01
N LYS A 58 -6.56 18.10 -7.12
CA LYS A 58 -6.25 17.26 -8.27
C LYS A 58 -4.81 17.51 -8.70
N LEU A 59 -4.02 16.45 -8.81
CA LEU A 59 -2.61 16.52 -9.18
C LEU A 59 -2.28 15.53 -10.30
N ASN A 60 -1.30 15.94 -11.12
CA ASN A 60 -0.52 15.02 -11.91
C ASN A 60 0.65 14.53 -11.06
N LEU A 61 0.63 13.27 -10.66
CA LEU A 61 1.67 12.65 -9.82
C LEU A 61 2.88 12.13 -10.62
N GLY A 62 2.86 12.27 -11.94
CA GLY A 62 3.94 11.79 -12.81
C GLY A 62 3.83 10.31 -13.19
N PHE A 63 2.94 9.56 -12.55
CA PHE A 63 2.75 8.12 -12.76
C PHE A 63 1.26 7.77 -12.81
N GLY A 64 0.90 6.82 -13.66
CA GLY A 64 -0.45 6.27 -13.71
C GLY A 64 -0.80 5.49 -12.45
N VAL A 65 -2.09 5.42 -12.14
CA VAL A 65 -2.58 4.52 -11.10
C VAL A 65 -2.48 3.08 -11.62
N ASN A 66 -1.86 2.21 -10.83
CA ASN A 66 -1.73 0.78 -11.14
C ASN A 66 -2.68 -0.04 -10.27
N ASP A 67 -3.35 -1.01 -10.89
CA ASP A 67 -4.12 -2.02 -10.18
C ASP A 67 -3.18 -3.06 -9.57
N ILE A 68 -3.30 -3.29 -8.27
CA ILE A 68 -2.61 -4.39 -7.59
C ILE A 68 -3.53 -5.60 -7.63
N ARG A 69 -3.08 -6.68 -8.27
CA ARG A 69 -3.86 -7.89 -8.50
C ARG A 69 -3.07 -9.13 -8.08
N PRO A 70 -3.73 -10.18 -7.54
CA PRO A 70 -3.09 -11.48 -7.37
C PRO A 70 -2.76 -12.08 -8.74
N ALA A 71 -1.60 -12.73 -8.86
CA ALA A 71 -1.20 -13.51 -10.02
C ALA A 71 -1.15 -15.00 -9.65
N ALA A 72 -1.70 -15.86 -10.50
CA ALA A 72 -1.70 -17.30 -10.29
C ALA A 72 -1.57 -18.06 -11.62
N ASN A 73 -1.06 -19.29 -11.54
CA ASN A 73 -0.96 -20.17 -12.71
C ASN A 73 -2.36 -20.52 -13.26
N VAL A 74 -2.54 -20.46 -14.57
CA VAL A 74 -3.85 -20.64 -15.24
C VAL A 74 -4.39 -22.06 -15.02
N ASP A 75 -3.54 -23.09 -15.12
CA ASP A 75 -4.00 -24.46 -14.99
C ASP A 75 -4.31 -24.81 -13.51
N PHE A 76 -3.57 -24.21 -12.56
CA PHE A 76 -3.92 -24.26 -11.15
C PHE A 76 -5.31 -23.68 -10.89
N LEU A 77 -5.63 -22.50 -11.46
CA LEU A 77 -6.95 -21.88 -11.29
C LEU A 77 -8.07 -22.73 -11.89
N LYS A 78 -7.87 -23.29 -13.11
CA LYS A 78 -8.83 -24.21 -13.73
C LYS A 78 -9.14 -25.43 -12.86
N ALA A 79 -8.09 -25.98 -12.23
CA ALA A 79 -8.23 -27.13 -11.33
C ALA A 79 -8.84 -26.75 -9.95
N ASN A 80 -8.81 -25.46 -9.59
CA ASN A 80 -9.25 -24.96 -8.28
C ASN A 80 -10.22 -23.77 -8.38
N PRO A 81 -11.44 -23.93 -8.93
CA PRO A 81 -12.36 -22.84 -9.23
C PRO A 81 -12.80 -22.04 -7.98
N LYS A 82 -12.82 -22.68 -6.81
CA LYS A 82 -13.12 -21.98 -5.55
C LYS A 82 -12.00 -20.98 -5.18
N ILE A 83 -10.74 -21.36 -5.42
CA ILE A 83 -9.60 -20.47 -5.20
C ILE A 83 -9.61 -19.33 -6.20
N GLU A 84 -9.92 -19.61 -7.47
CA GLU A 84 -10.08 -18.57 -8.49
C GLU A 84 -11.14 -17.54 -8.08
N LYS A 85 -12.31 -18.00 -7.62
CA LYS A 85 -13.40 -17.14 -7.14
C LYS A 85 -12.95 -16.28 -5.96
N PHE A 86 -12.24 -16.86 -4.99
CA PHE A 86 -11.67 -16.15 -3.85
C PHE A 86 -10.71 -15.06 -4.30
N LEU A 87 -9.71 -15.39 -5.13
CA LEU A 87 -8.70 -14.43 -5.61
C LEU A 87 -9.30 -13.28 -6.41
N LYS A 88 -10.39 -13.50 -7.14
CA LYS A 88 -11.13 -12.46 -7.87
C LYS A 88 -11.88 -11.50 -6.94
N LYS A 89 -12.31 -11.96 -5.78
CA LYS A 89 -13.10 -11.17 -4.82
C LYS A 89 -12.25 -10.52 -3.74
N ALA A 90 -11.14 -11.13 -3.36
CA ALA A 90 -10.29 -10.67 -2.27
C ALA A 90 -9.78 -9.25 -2.54
N SER A 91 -10.09 -8.34 -1.62
CA SER A 91 -9.70 -6.93 -1.71
C SER A 91 -9.41 -6.40 -0.31
N ILE A 92 -8.15 -6.07 -0.06
CA ILE A 92 -7.68 -5.51 1.21
C ILE A 92 -7.48 -4.01 1.04
N PRO A 93 -7.96 -3.16 1.97
CA PRO A 93 -7.73 -1.72 1.92
C PRO A 93 -6.22 -1.39 1.84
N LEU A 94 -5.86 -0.39 1.03
CA LEU A 94 -4.45 0.02 0.88
C LEU A 94 -3.84 0.51 2.20
N SER A 95 -4.64 1.10 3.09
CA SER A 95 -4.24 1.47 4.45
C SER A 95 -3.74 0.28 5.26
N ASP A 96 -4.45 -0.84 5.19
CA ASP A 96 -4.14 -2.04 5.96
C ASP A 96 -2.86 -2.71 5.42
N ILE A 97 -2.69 -2.69 4.09
CA ILE A 97 -1.46 -3.15 3.44
C ILE A 97 -0.28 -2.26 3.85
N ALA A 98 -0.45 -0.92 3.87
CA ALA A 98 0.58 0.00 4.31
C ALA A 98 0.96 -0.21 5.78
N ALA A 99 -0.03 -0.42 6.66
CA ALA A 99 0.19 -0.74 8.07
C ALA A 99 0.96 -2.06 8.24
N GLN A 100 0.61 -3.10 7.49
CA GLN A 100 1.35 -4.36 7.51
C GLN A 100 2.80 -4.19 7.02
N ASN A 101 3.01 -3.41 5.97
CA ASN A 101 4.35 -3.11 5.47
C ASN A 101 5.21 -2.38 6.53
N LEU A 102 4.60 -1.47 7.29
CA LEU A 102 5.26 -0.77 8.39
C LEU A 102 5.68 -1.75 9.50
N ARG A 103 4.77 -2.63 9.97
CA ARG A 103 5.09 -3.67 10.97
C ARG A 103 6.26 -4.55 10.53
N MET A 104 6.28 -4.95 9.26
CA MET A 104 7.39 -5.74 8.70
C MET A 104 8.71 -4.94 8.68
N ASN A 105 8.66 -3.64 8.38
CA ASN A 105 9.82 -2.77 8.42
C ASN A 105 10.35 -2.58 9.85
N GLU A 106 9.48 -2.58 10.85
CA GLU A 106 9.80 -2.48 12.27
C GLU A 106 10.30 -3.81 12.89
N GLY A 107 10.32 -4.89 12.10
CA GLY A 107 10.94 -6.16 12.48
C GLY A 107 9.99 -7.36 12.56
N GLU A 108 8.66 -7.16 12.50
CA GLU A 108 7.67 -8.25 12.54
C GLU A 108 7.54 -8.97 11.18
N LYS A 109 8.65 -9.41 10.60
CA LYS A 109 8.75 -9.95 9.23
C LYS A 109 8.94 -11.47 9.13
N SER A 110 8.92 -12.19 10.25
CA SER A 110 8.96 -13.65 10.21
C SER A 110 7.66 -14.22 9.65
N GLU A 111 7.71 -15.36 8.98
CA GLU A 111 6.53 -16.05 8.47
C GLU A 111 5.46 -16.24 9.55
N LYS A 112 5.89 -16.65 10.76
CA LYS A 112 5.01 -16.80 11.92
C LYS A 112 4.32 -15.49 12.31
N ALA A 113 5.05 -14.37 12.31
CA ALA A 113 4.48 -13.05 12.62
C ALA A 113 3.46 -12.63 11.54
N ILE A 114 3.82 -12.74 10.26
CA ILE A 114 2.94 -12.39 9.13
C ILE A 114 1.65 -13.22 9.17
N LYS A 115 1.76 -14.53 9.41
CA LYS A 115 0.59 -15.41 9.54
C LYS A 115 -0.32 -14.97 10.70
N LYS A 116 0.24 -14.67 11.87
CA LYS A 116 -0.52 -14.15 13.02
C LYS A 116 -1.24 -12.84 12.69
N HIS A 117 -0.58 -11.93 11.96
CA HIS A 117 -1.21 -10.68 11.54
C HIS A 117 -2.37 -10.91 10.59
N ALA A 118 -2.22 -11.84 9.63
CA ALA A 118 -3.29 -12.20 8.70
C ALA A 118 -4.49 -12.84 9.44
N GLU A 119 -4.25 -13.75 10.38
CA GLU A 119 -5.29 -14.35 11.21
C GLU A 119 -6.03 -13.31 12.05
N GLN A 120 -5.32 -12.35 12.63
CA GLN A 120 -5.90 -11.25 13.37
C GLN A 120 -6.76 -10.36 12.47
N TRP A 121 -6.23 -9.98 11.29
CA TRP A 121 -6.98 -9.16 10.33
C TRP A 121 -8.28 -9.84 9.90
N ILE A 122 -8.24 -11.14 9.59
CA ILE A 122 -9.43 -11.94 9.25
C ILE A 122 -10.45 -11.88 10.39
N LYS A 123 -10.02 -12.06 11.63
CA LYS A 123 -10.90 -12.02 12.80
C LYS A 123 -11.58 -10.66 12.96
N GLU A 124 -10.84 -9.58 12.75
CA GLU A 124 -11.34 -8.20 12.85
C GLU A 124 -12.24 -7.83 11.65
N ASN A 125 -12.05 -8.49 10.49
CA ASN A 125 -12.78 -8.25 9.25
C ASN A 125 -13.56 -9.48 8.77
N GLN A 126 -14.10 -10.27 9.69
CA GLN A 126 -14.73 -11.58 9.40
C GLN A 126 -15.82 -11.49 8.34
N SER A 127 -16.70 -10.49 8.40
CA SER A 127 -17.78 -10.32 7.42
C SER A 127 -17.26 -10.08 5.99
N THR A 128 -16.20 -9.31 5.88
CA THR A 128 -15.51 -9.05 4.59
C THR A 128 -14.90 -10.32 4.07
N PHE A 129 -14.13 -11.03 4.89
CA PHE A 129 -13.52 -12.31 4.53
C PHE A 129 -14.56 -13.34 4.11
N ASP A 130 -15.66 -13.49 4.85
CA ASP A 130 -16.76 -14.40 4.53
C ASP A 130 -17.39 -14.11 3.17
N SER A 131 -17.45 -12.84 2.75
CA SER A 131 -17.95 -12.44 1.44
C SER A 131 -17.09 -12.93 0.28
N TRP A 132 -15.80 -13.15 0.51
CA TRP A 132 -14.86 -13.64 -0.51
C TRP A 132 -14.97 -15.15 -0.74
N ILE A 133 -15.33 -15.90 0.29
CA ILE A 133 -15.41 -17.38 0.25
C ILE A 133 -16.82 -17.90 -0.09
N LYS A 134 -17.84 -17.06 -0.08
CA LYS A 134 -19.20 -17.36 -0.58
C LYS A 134 -19.28 -17.19 -2.09
#